data_4d6b32ad6dd39a666b156b74d81a6f7c
#
_entry.id   4d6b32ad6dd39a666b156b74d81a6f7c
#
_cell.length_a   1.000
_cell.length_b   1.000
_cell.length_c   1.000
_cell.angle_alpha   90.00
_cell.angle_beta   90.00
_cell.angle_gamma   90.00
#
_symmetry.space_group_name_H-M   'P 1'
#
loop_
_entity.id
_entity.type
_entity.pdbx_description
1 polymer ?
#
loop_
_entity_poly.entity_id
_entity_poly.type
_entity_poly.pdbx_seq_one_letter_code
_entity_poly.pdbx_strand_id
1 'polypeptide(L)'
;MKNLFRFISFQFVFLFLASAILAQTPNPSPTPNQNEVVDTSKTFEVRLPVTVTGKKDALVSGLQKGDFVVLEDGVPQEVTFFSDEKTNPPVYVGVLMDTSESTKGKMQFSKEAARNFIYTVTRLRKDKAAFMTFDHEVRLVQDFTDKLDLLDKAVERVNKFGSQTALYDAVWEFSDQKLRNAPGRRVIVIITDGDDTFSRAELRDAIDIAQRTETTVFAISTKEAFLGSVPGVEAGTIKDKGDKYLTQLCEETGGEAFFTGDMLALEKAFKAISEELKSQYIITYRPANQNYDGKTRKIQVKLTDKEKADKYKIRTKNSYRAIRDSLK
;
A
#
# COMPACT_ATOMS: atom_id res chain seq x y z
N MET A 1 10.06 -82.84 15.76
CA MET A 1 9.17 -84.02 15.75
C MET A 1 7.87 -83.54 15.08
N LYS A 2 7.76 -83.91 13.85
CA LYS A 2 6.77 -84.82 13.30
C LYS A 2 5.33 -84.32 13.28
N ASN A 3 4.93 -84.11 12.09
CA ASN A 3 3.74 -84.65 11.39
C ASN A 3 2.54 -83.69 11.32
N LEU A 4 1.71 -83.61 10.36
CA LEU A 4 1.48 -84.27 9.07
C LEU A 4 0.09 -83.78 8.57
N PHE A 5 0.06 -83.38 7.34
CA PHE A 5 -1.07 -83.45 6.37
C PHE A 5 -2.50 -83.57 6.81
N ARG A 6 -3.39 -82.77 6.24
CA ARG A 6 -4.49 -83.33 5.43
C ARG A 6 -5.13 -82.28 4.49
N PHE A 7 -5.05 -82.58 3.21
CA PHE A 7 -5.84 -82.04 2.07
C PHE A 7 -7.33 -82.36 2.26
N ILE A 8 -8.22 -81.40 2.04
CA ILE A 8 -9.60 -81.65 1.65
C ILE A 8 -9.90 -80.72 0.45
N SER A 9 -10.05 -81.40 -0.70
CA SER A 9 -10.56 -80.85 -1.96
C SER A 9 -12.06 -80.65 -1.83
N PHE A 10 -12.55 -79.44 -2.12
CA PHE A 10 -13.97 -79.20 -2.32
C PHE A 10 -14.18 -78.59 -3.70
N GLN A 11 -14.72 -79.43 -4.61
CA GLN A 11 -15.20 -79.01 -5.93
C GLN A 11 -16.49 -78.20 -5.70
N PHE A 12 -16.50 -76.93 -6.12
CA PHE A 12 -17.71 -76.15 -6.28
C PHE A 12 -18.06 -76.04 -7.79
N VAL A 13 -19.24 -76.59 -8.07
CA VAL A 13 -19.91 -76.54 -9.38
C VAL A 13 -20.29 -75.06 -9.65
N PHE A 14 -19.78 -74.47 -10.75
CA PHE A 14 -20.22 -73.17 -11.23
C PHE A 14 -21.50 -73.33 -12.07
N LEU A 15 -22.58 -72.80 -11.53
CA LEU A 15 -23.86 -72.63 -12.24
C LEU A 15 -23.79 -71.27 -12.98
N PHE A 16 -23.70 -71.30 -14.31
CA PHE A 16 -23.75 -70.09 -15.15
C PHE A 16 -25.20 -69.56 -15.20
N LEU A 17 -25.51 -68.45 -14.51
CA LEU A 17 -26.71 -67.66 -14.75
C LEU A 17 -26.32 -66.53 -15.72
N ALA A 18 -26.78 -66.62 -16.97
CA ALA A 18 -26.67 -65.55 -17.94
C ALA A 18 -27.65 -64.42 -17.61
N SER A 19 -27.14 -63.37 -17.01
CA SER A 19 -27.89 -62.12 -16.85
C SER A 19 -27.70 -61.25 -18.07
N ALA A 20 -28.77 -61.01 -18.82
CA ALA A 20 -28.79 -60.04 -19.91
C ALA A 20 -28.58 -58.61 -19.36
N ILE A 21 -27.40 -58.03 -19.59
CA ILE A 21 -27.14 -56.64 -19.32
C ILE A 21 -27.76 -55.82 -20.46
N LEU A 22 -28.86 -55.13 -20.18
CA LEU A 22 -29.39 -54.07 -21.02
C LEU A 22 -28.35 -52.93 -21.02
N ALA A 23 -27.65 -52.74 -22.11
CA ALA A 23 -26.76 -51.63 -22.33
C ALA A 23 -27.60 -50.33 -22.37
N GLN A 24 -27.57 -49.57 -21.29
CA GLN A 24 -28.00 -48.18 -21.29
C GLN A 24 -26.97 -47.37 -22.07
N THR A 25 -27.37 -46.81 -23.19
CA THR A 25 -26.58 -45.81 -23.92
C THR A 25 -26.35 -44.62 -23.00
N PRO A 26 -25.08 -44.18 -22.78
CA PRO A 26 -24.87 -42.97 -22.01
C PRO A 26 -25.47 -41.76 -22.76
N ASN A 27 -26.34 -41.01 -22.07
CA ASN A 27 -26.78 -39.71 -22.54
C ASN A 27 -25.56 -38.89 -22.89
N PRO A 28 -25.49 -38.20 -24.05
CA PRO A 28 -24.41 -37.31 -24.34
C PRO A 28 -24.40 -36.19 -23.28
N SER A 29 -23.30 -36.08 -22.55
CA SER A 29 -23.05 -34.90 -21.69
C SER A 29 -23.23 -33.64 -22.53
N PRO A 30 -23.85 -32.58 -21.99
CA PRO A 30 -23.96 -31.34 -22.72
C PRO A 30 -22.54 -30.85 -23.05
N THR A 31 -22.26 -30.72 -24.32
CA THR A 31 -21.04 -30.10 -24.83
C THR A 31 -20.96 -28.72 -24.20
N PRO A 32 -19.84 -28.34 -23.54
CA PRO A 32 -19.69 -26.96 -23.07
C PRO A 32 -19.84 -26.02 -24.25
N ASN A 33 -20.74 -25.08 -24.13
CA ASN A 33 -20.98 -24.06 -25.13
C ASN A 33 -19.67 -23.26 -25.27
N GLN A 34 -18.90 -23.46 -26.33
CA GLN A 34 -17.59 -22.85 -26.58
C GLN A 34 -17.68 -21.32 -26.88
N ASN A 35 -18.80 -20.68 -26.60
CA ASN A 35 -19.03 -19.27 -26.86
C ASN A 35 -19.29 -18.41 -25.62
N GLU A 36 -19.00 -18.90 -24.43
CA GLU A 36 -18.74 -17.96 -23.36
C GLU A 36 -17.28 -17.48 -23.52
N VAL A 37 -17.08 -16.52 -24.39
CA VAL A 37 -15.99 -15.59 -24.30
C VAL A 37 -16.19 -14.91 -22.94
N VAL A 38 -15.56 -15.45 -21.89
CA VAL A 38 -15.38 -14.71 -20.66
C VAL A 38 -14.52 -13.52 -21.09
N ASP A 39 -15.20 -12.43 -21.42
CA ASP A 39 -14.55 -11.13 -21.64
C ASP A 39 -13.94 -10.72 -20.30
N THR A 40 -12.74 -11.23 -20.05
CA THR A 40 -11.84 -10.73 -19.01
C THR A 40 -11.30 -9.38 -19.48
N SER A 41 -12.20 -8.45 -19.79
CA SER A 41 -11.81 -7.07 -19.93
C SER A 41 -11.28 -6.65 -18.56
N LYS A 42 -9.96 -6.63 -18.42
CA LYS A 42 -9.29 -6.08 -17.24
C LYS A 42 -9.69 -4.62 -17.17
N THR A 43 -10.77 -4.35 -16.48
CA THR A 43 -11.26 -3.01 -16.26
C THR A 43 -10.25 -2.30 -15.39
N PHE A 44 -9.49 -1.40 -15.98
CA PHE A 44 -8.58 -0.56 -15.24
C PHE A 44 -9.37 0.53 -14.52
N GLU A 45 -9.23 0.59 -13.22
CA GLU A 45 -9.79 1.64 -12.39
C GLU A 45 -8.67 2.44 -11.74
N VAL A 46 -8.89 3.73 -11.56
CA VAL A 46 -7.97 4.62 -10.85
C VAL A 46 -8.59 4.99 -9.53
N ARG A 47 -7.90 4.62 -8.44
CA ARG A 47 -8.28 4.98 -7.07
C ARG A 47 -7.49 6.20 -6.63
N LEU A 48 -8.21 7.17 -6.09
CA LEU A 48 -7.69 8.42 -5.57
C LEU A 48 -7.97 8.52 -4.08
N PRO A 49 -6.96 8.46 -3.22
CA PRO A 49 -7.07 8.96 -1.87
C PRO A 49 -7.12 10.50 -1.94
N VAL A 50 -8.17 11.08 -1.38
CA VAL A 50 -8.41 12.53 -1.45
C VAL A 50 -8.51 13.09 -0.04
N THR A 51 -7.61 14.00 0.30
CA THR A 51 -7.63 14.75 1.54
C THR A 51 -8.14 16.15 1.26
N VAL A 52 -9.12 16.61 2.04
CA VAL A 52 -9.66 17.95 1.94
C VAL A 52 -9.35 18.70 3.25
N THR A 53 -8.72 19.86 3.12
CA THR A 53 -8.38 20.72 4.25
C THR A 53 -8.96 22.11 4.11
N GLY A 54 -9.32 22.70 5.25
CA GLY A 54 -9.79 24.07 5.36
C GLY A 54 -8.75 25.00 5.98
N LYS A 55 -9.23 26.03 6.69
CA LYS A 55 -8.35 26.97 7.38
C LYS A 55 -7.48 26.25 8.42
N LYS A 56 -6.19 26.64 8.49
CA LYS A 56 -5.19 26.06 9.41
C LYS A 56 -5.04 24.53 9.22
N ASP A 57 -5.17 24.07 7.98
CA ASP A 57 -5.05 22.67 7.58
C ASP A 57 -6.01 21.70 8.31
N ALA A 58 -7.12 22.24 8.87
CA ALA A 58 -8.14 21.41 9.50
C ALA A 58 -8.80 20.49 8.48
N LEU A 59 -8.87 19.21 8.77
CA LEU A 59 -9.50 18.20 7.92
C LEU A 59 -11.01 18.44 7.78
N VAL A 60 -11.52 18.33 6.56
CA VAL A 60 -12.93 18.52 6.22
C VAL A 60 -13.58 17.17 5.95
N SER A 61 -14.57 16.81 6.78
CA SER A 61 -15.39 15.61 6.62
C SER A 61 -16.82 15.95 6.20
N GLY A 62 -17.59 14.91 5.83
CA GLY A 62 -19.02 15.05 5.51
C GLY A 62 -19.32 15.49 4.08
N LEU A 63 -18.31 15.62 3.21
CA LEU A 63 -18.54 15.83 1.78
C LEU A 63 -19.09 14.53 1.13
N GLN A 64 -19.91 14.70 0.11
CA GLN A 64 -20.57 13.61 -0.60
C GLN A 64 -19.94 13.41 -1.99
N LYS A 65 -20.22 12.27 -2.63
CA LYS A 65 -19.78 11.99 -4.01
C LYS A 65 -20.03 13.15 -4.97
N GLY A 66 -21.20 13.78 -4.89
CA GLY A 66 -21.60 14.89 -5.76
C GLY A 66 -20.87 16.21 -5.52
N ASP A 67 -20.14 16.33 -4.41
CA ASP A 67 -19.30 17.51 -4.13
C ASP A 67 -17.99 17.49 -4.94
N PHE A 68 -17.64 16.37 -5.60
CA PHE A 68 -16.38 16.20 -6.29
C PHE A 68 -16.54 16.08 -7.80
N VAL A 69 -15.62 16.70 -8.55
CA VAL A 69 -15.40 16.47 -9.97
C VAL A 69 -13.98 15.98 -10.16
N VAL A 70 -13.83 14.83 -10.82
CA VAL A 70 -12.53 14.27 -11.22
C VAL A 70 -12.29 14.59 -12.69
N LEU A 71 -11.12 15.11 -13.00
CA LEU A 71 -10.68 15.38 -14.38
C LEU A 71 -9.41 14.57 -14.65
N GLU A 72 -9.38 13.88 -15.79
CA GLU A 72 -8.17 13.26 -16.33
C GLU A 72 -7.83 13.94 -17.65
N ASP A 73 -6.61 14.48 -17.76
CA ASP A 73 -6.16 15.29 -18.90
C ASP A 73 -7.17 16.40 -19.29
N GLY A 74 -7.87 16.96 -18.30
CA GLY A 74 -8.89 17.98 -18.46
C GLY A 74 -10.31 17.45 -18.82
N VAL A 75 -10.47 16.14 -19.04
CA VAL A 75 -11.74 15.50 -19.35
C VAL A 75 -12.43 15.01 -18.07
N PRO A 76 -13.70 15.38 -17.81
CA PRO A 76 -14.45 14.88 -16.67
C PRO A 76 -14.58 13.35 -16.69
N GLN A 77 -14.41 12.71 -15.53
CA GLN A 77 -14.50 11.27 -15.34
C GLN A 77 -15.71 10.91 -14.49
N GLU A 78 -16.32 9.77 -14.80
CA GLU A 78 -17.41 9.22 -13.99
C GLU A 78 -16.84 8.49 -12.76
N VAL A 79 -17.25 8.95 -11.58
CA VAL A 79 -16.88 8.30 -10.31
C VAL A 79 -17.69 7.01 -10.15
N THR A 80 -17.00 5.87 -10.15
CA THR A 80 -17.62 4.53 -10.01
C THR A 80 -17.78 4.12 -8.53
N PHE A 81 -16.85 4.56 -7.66
CA PHE A 81 -16.89 4.26 -6.23
C PHE A 81 -16.51 5.50 -5.41
N PHE A 82 -17.16 5.65 -4.27
CA PHE A 82 -16.89 6.70 -3.28
C PHE A 82 -16.99 6.13 -1.87
N SER A 83 -16.03 6.45 -1.01
CA SER A 83 -16.14 6.21 0.42
C SER A 83 -15.61 7.38 1.23
N ASP A 84 -16.16 7.52 2.43
CA ASP A 84 -15.83 8.54 3.41
C ASP A 84 -15.27 7.89 4.70
N GLU A 85 -15.05 8.68 5.72
CA GLU A 85 -14.54 8.25 7.03
C GLU A 85 -15.30 7.06 7.67
N LYS A 86 -16.61 6.94 7.37
CA LYS A 86 -17.49 5.91 7.95
C LYS A 86 -17.40 4.60 7.18
N THR A 87 -17.25 4.69 5.88
CA THR A 87 -17.31 3.57 4.93
C THR A 87 -15.94 3.11 4.44
N ASN A 88 -14.87 3.82 4.81
CA ASN A 88 -13.51 3.53 4.39
C ASN A 88 -13.08 2.08 4.68
N PRO A 89 -12.49 1.41 3.69
CA PRO A 89 -11.89 0.09 3.87
C PRO A 89 -10.72 0.13 4.86
N PRO A 90 -10.30 -1.04 5.39
CA PRO A 90 -9.14 -1.15 6.26
C PRO A 90 -7.87 -0.56 5.62
N VAL A 91 -6.95 -0.08 6.45
CA VAL A 91 -5.62 0.36 6.01
C VAL A 91 -4.62 -0.78 6.17
N TYR A 92 -3.82 -1.00 5.14
CA TYR A 92 -2.62 -1.82 5.15
C TYR A 92 -1.42 -0.89 5.11
N VAL A 93 -0.76 -0.71 6.25
CA VAL A 93 0.35 0.22 6.39
C VAL A 93 1.69 -0.50 6.54
N GLY A 94 2.65 -0.16 5.69
CA GLY A 94 4.05 -0.53 5.85
C GLY A 94 4.80 0.58 6.58
N VAL A 95 5.45 0.26 7.69
CA VAL A 95 6.39 1.15 8.36
C VAL A 95 7.79 0.75 7.93
N LEU A 96 8.44 1.60 7.15
CA LEU A 96 9.78 1.39 6.62
C LEU A 96 10.75 2.27 7.41
N MET A 97 11.63 1.65 8.18
CA MET A 97 12.57 2.35 9.04
C MET A 97 13.99 2.21 8.52
N ASP A 98 14.63 3.35 8.34
CA ASP A 98 16.03 3.46 7.96
C ASP A 98 16.94 2.96 9.09
N THR A 99 17.84 2.05 8.74
CA THR A 99 18.88 1.50 9.62
C THR A 99 20.28 1.72 9.06
N SER A 100 20.46 2.73 8.21
CA SER A 100 21.78 3.14 7.72
C SER A 100 22.66 3.70 8.84
N GLU A 101 23.95 3.78 8.61
CA GLU A 101 24.91 4.21 9.63
C GLU A 101 24.66 5.64 10.12
N SER A 102 24.16 6.53 9.27
CA SER A 102 23.77 7.90 9.64
C SER A 102 22.70 7.95 10.73
N THR A 103 21.82 6.93 10.81
CA THR A 103 20.78 6.84 11.82
C THR A 103 21.24 6.28 13.16
N LYS A 104 22.49 5.80 13.27
CA LYS A 104 23.01 5.12 14.47
C LYS A 104 22.81 5.92 15.76
N GLY A 105 23.10 7.23 15.73
CA GLY A 105 22.89 8.11 16.88
C GLY A 105 21.42 8.41 17.21
N LYS A 106 20.48 8.05 16.30
CA LYS A 106 19.06 8.36 16.38
C LYS A 106 18.20 7.09 16.47
N MET A 107 18.83 5.90 16.56
CA MET A 107 18.11 4.61 16.51
C MET A 107 17.01 4.54 17.56
N GLN A 108 17.28 4.97 18.80
CA GLN A 108 16.24 4.95 19.84
C GLN A 108 15.06 5.85 19.48
N PHE A 109 15.35 7.03 18.93
CA PHE A 109 14.35 7.95 18.44
C PHE A 109 13.53 7.34 17.28
N SER A 110 14.19 6.72 16.31
CA SER A 110 13.52 6.07 15.16
C SER A 110 12.67 4.88 15.59
N LYS A 111 13.12 4.08 16.55
CA LYS A 111 12.33 2.99 17.14
C LYS A 111 11.09 3.52 17.86
N GLU A 112 11.25 4.53 18.68
CA GLU A 112 10.14 5.16 19.39
C GLU A 112 9.16 5.79 18.41
N ALA A 113 9.67 6.42 17.35
CA ALA A 113 8.90 6.91 16.24
C ALA A 113 8.05 5.81 15.58
N ALA A 114 8.68 4.69 15.21
CA ALA A 114 7.98 3.57 14.59
C ALA A 114 6.90 2.98 15.50
N ARG A 115 7.20 2.78 16.78
CA ARG A 115 6.24 2.26 17.77
C ARG A 115 5.05 3.19 17.96
N ASN A 116 5.30 4.47 18.25
CA ASN A 116 4.25 5.46 18.47
C ASN A 116 3.36 5.63 17.24
N PHE A 117 3.95 5.60 16.04
CA PHE A 117 3.18 5.63 14.80
C PHE A 117 2.27 4.40 14.68
N ILE A 118 2.82 3.19 14.86
CA ILE A 118 2.05 1.94 14.80
C ILE A 118 0.87 1.98 15.76
N TYR A 119 1.10 2.38 17.02
CA TYR A 119 0.01 2.51 18.02
C TYR A 119 -1.04 3.56 17.64
N THR A 120 -0.61 4.66 17.04
CA THR A 120 -1.51 5.78 16.70
C THR A 120 -2.39 5.48 15.48
N VAL A 121 -1.82 4.81 14.47
CA VAL A 121 -2.50 4.61 13.18
C VAL A 121 -3.33 3.34 13.14
N THR A 122 -2.92 2.29 13.86
CA THR A 122 -3.58 0.99 13.79
C THR A 122 -4.84 0.97 14.64
N ARG A 123 -5.99 0.84 14.00
CA ARG A 123 -7.26 0.63 14.69
C ARG A 123 -7.44 -0.85 14.98
N LEU A 124 -7.67 -1.19 16.24
CA LEU A 124 -7.86 -2.57 16.67
C LEU A 124 -8.83 -3.33 15.73
N ARG A 125 -8.37 -4.44 15.18
CA ARG A 125 -9.13 -5.39 14.34
C ARG A 125 -9.58 -4.87 12.96
N LYS A 126 -9.25 -3.64 12.59
CA LYS A 126 -9.61 -3.12 11.27
C LYS A 126 -8.37 -2.97 10.38
N ASP A 127 -7.34 -2.30 10.87
CA ASP A 127 -6.14 -2.00 10.10
C ASP A 127 -5.03 -3.02 10.38
N LYS A 128 -4.10 -3.17 9.45
CA LYS A 128 -2.92 -4.04 9.60
C LYS A 128 -1.66 -3.26 9.33
N ALA A 129 -0.65 -3.49 10.14
CA ALA A 129 0.67 -2.94 9.94
C ALA A 129 1.70 -4.04 9.65
N ALA A 130 2.68 -3.72 8.83
CA ALA A 130 3.91 -4.48 8.64
C ALA A 130 5.10 -3.59 8.96
N PHE A 131 6.19 -4.19 9.38
CA PHE A 131 7.41 -3.48 9.71
C PHE A 131 8.59 -4.00 8.90
N MET A 132 9.28 -3.09 8.24
CA MET A 132 10.43 -3.34 7.39
C MET A 132 11.56 -2.39 7.76
N THR A 133 12.79 -2.86 7.68
CA THR A 133 13.99 -2.02 7.79
C THR A 133 14.73 -1.98 6.48
N PHE A 134 15.43 -0.91 6.24
CA PHE A 134 16.30 -0.77 5.07
C PHE A 134 17.60 -0.03 5.41
N ASP A 135 18.66 -0.52 4.85
CA ASP A 135 19.98 0.05 4.76
C ASP A 135 20.55 -0.29 3.35
N HIS A 136 21.69 -0.94 3.22
CA HIS A 136 22.13 -1.56 1.94
C HIS A 136 21.34 -2.83 1.60
N GLU A 137 20.54 -3.35 2.53
CA GLU A 137 19.61 -4.46 2.35
C GLU A 137 18.21 -4.05 2.81
N VAL A 138 17.21 -4.56 2.12
CA VAL A 138 15.78 -4.41 2.49
C VAL A 138 15.34 -5.66 3.25
N ARG A 139 14.82 -5.52 4.47
CA ARG A 139 14.44 -6.64 5.34
C ARG A 139 13.04 -6.49 5.90
N LEU A 140 12.14 -7.40 5.53
CA LEU A 140 10.85 -7.52 6.21
C LEU A 140 11.06 -8.15 7.59
N VAL A 141 10.80 -7.38 8.64
CA VAL A 141 10.96 -7.83 10.04
C VAL A 141 9.67 -8.44 10.58
N GLN A 142 8.52 -7.84 10.23
CA GLN A 142 7.19 -8.34 10.58
C GLN A 142 6.22 -8.11 9.43
N ASP A 143 5.58 -9.20 8.97
CA ASP A 143 4.53 -9.11 7.96
C ASP A 143 3.21 -8.58 8.54
N PHE A 144 2.24 -8.26 7.69
CA PHE A 144 0.98 -7.64 8.07
C PHE A 144 0.28 -8.35 9.23
N THR A 145 0.07 -7.63 10.30
CA THR A 145 -0.63 -8.08 11.50
C THR A 145 -1.42 -6.96 12.15
N ASP A 146 -2.47 -7.30 12.87
CA ASP A 146 -3.21 -6.40 13.78
C ASP A 146 -2.75 -6.54 15.23
N LYS A 147 -1.75 -7.39 15.49
CA LYS A 147 -1.21 -7.66 16.83
C LYS A 147 -0.07 -6.71 17.15
N LEU A 148 -0.37 -5.70 17.95
CA LEU A 148 0.60 -4.65 18.33
C LEU A 148 1.84 -5.21 19.06
N ASP A 149 1.68 -6.26 19.85
CA ASP A 149 2.80 -6.92 20.57
C ASP A 149 3.83 -7.56 19.63
N LEU A 150 3.40 -8.06 18.47
CA LEU A 150 4.31 -8.61 17.46
C LEU A 150 5.09 -7.49 16.77
N LEU A 151 4.42 -6.38 16.46
CA LEU A 151 5.05 -5.21 15.85
C LEU A 151 6.05 -4.55 16.81
N ASP A 152 5.67 -4.42 18.09
CA ASP A 152 6.54 -3.89 19.14
C ASP A 152 7.82 -4.70 19.28
N LYS A 153 7.70 -6.03 19.41
CA LYS A 153 8.83 -6.95 19.43
C LYS A 153 9.69 -6.87 18.16
N ALA A 154 9.08 -6.65 17.01
CA ALA A 154 9.81 -6.51 15.76
C ALA A 154 10.68 -5.25 15.76
N VAL A 155 10.13 -4.11 16.19
CA VAL A 155 10.88 -2.86 16.32
C VAL A 155 12.02 -3.00 17.35
N GLU A 156 11.77 -3.62 18.50
CA GLU A 156 12.80 -3.81 19.55
C GLU A 156 13.98 -4.66 19.07
N ARG A 157 13.75 -5.65 18.22
CA ARG A 157 14.81 -6.53 17.69
C ARG A 157 15.78 -5.84 16.75
N VAL A 158 15.45 -4.64 16.23
CA VAL A 158 16.36 -3.91 15.36
C VAL A 158 17.57 -3.45 16.16
N ASN A 159 18.76 -3.97 15.85
CA ASN A 159 20.00 -3.67 16.54
C ASN A 159 21.22 -3.64 15.61
N LYS A 160 20.99 -3.75 14.30
CA LYS A 160 22.05 -3.74 13.28
C LYS A 160 21.90 -2.52 12.40
N PHE A 161 23.03 -2.02 11.95
CA PHE A 161 23.15 -0.90 11.03
C PHE A 161 23.90 -1.36 9.79
N GLY A 162 23.43 -0.88 8.64
CA GLY A 162 24.14 -1.03 7.38
C GLY A 162 24.89 0.24 7.01
N SER A 163 25.70 0.16 5.96
CA SER A 163 26.61 1.24 5.55
C SER A 163 25.98 2.28 4.63
N GLN A 164 24.85 1.99 4.02
CA GLN A 164 24.24 2.78 2.94
C GLN A 164 22.72 2.76 3.07
N THR A 165 22.01 3.50 2.21
CA THR A 165 20.56 3.70 2.26
C THR A 165 19.92 3.33 0.92
N ALA A 166 19.18 2.21 0.87
CA ALA A 166 18.42 1.75 -0.29
C ALA A 166 16.93 2.09 -0.14
N LEU A 167 16.62 3.38 -0.06
CA LEU A 167 15.28 3.90 0.19
C LEU A 167 14.29 3.56 -0.95
N TYR A 168 14.70 3.81 -2.20
CA TYR A 168 13.80 3.60 -3.34
C TYR A 168 13.56 2.10 -3.60
N ASP A 169 14.57 1.25 -3.37
CA ASP A 169 14.41 -0.20 -3.42
C ASP A 169 13.43 -0.68 -2.34
N ALA A 170 13.48 -0.13 -1.12
CA ALA A 170 12.55 -0.47 -0.05
C ALA A 170 11.11 -0.09 -0.39
N VAL A 171 10.88 1.11 -0.93
CA VAL A 171 9.55 1.54 -1.40
C VAL A 171 9.08 0.65 -2.54
N TRP A 172 9.96 0.35 -3.49
CA TRP A 172 9.63 -0.50 -4.65
C TRP A 172 9.24 -1.90 -4.20
N GLU A 173 10.08 -2.54 -3.41
CA GLU A 173 9.89 -3.92 -2.96
C GLU A 173 8.63 -4.06 -2.09
N PHE A 174 8.43 -3.15 -1.14
CA PHE A 174 7.25 -3.20 -0.28
C PHE A 174 5.95 -2.96 -1.06
N SER A 175 5.95 -2.01 -1.98
CA SER A 175 4.80 -1.72 -2.84
C SER A 175 4.45 -2.90 -3.72
N ASP A 176 5.44 -3.51 -4.38
CA ASP A 176 5.24 -4.60 -5.33
C ASP A 176 4.88 -5.91 -4.63
N GLN A 177 5.66 -6.32 -3.64
CA GLN A 177 5.56 -7.65 -3.04
C GLN A 177 4.49 -7.71 -1.94
N LYS A 178 4.25 -6.61 -1.21
CA LYS A 178 3.37 -6.62 -0.04
C LYS A 178 2.05 -5.87 -0.26
N LEU A 179 2.08 -4.72 -0.89
CA LEU A 179 0.88 -3.91 -1.04
C LEU A 179 0.09 -4.19 -2.30
N ARG A 180 0.70 -4.67 -3.38
CA ARG A 180 0.01 -4.91 -4.66
C ARG A 180 -1.32 -5.65 -4.52
N ASN A 181 -1.37 -6.68 -3.69
CA ASN A 181 -2.54 -7.53 -3.48
C ASN A 181 -3.25 -7.28 -2.13
N ALA A 182 -2.88 -6.24 -1.39
CA ALA A 182 -3.55 -5.91 -0.14
C ALA A 182 -4.99 -5.45 -0.41
N PRO A 183 -6.01 -6.01 0.30
CA PRO A 183 -7.42 -5.78 -0.05
C PRO A 183 -7.99 -4.47 0.49
N GLY A 184 -7.16 -3.60 1.04
CA GLY A 184 -7.57 -2.32 1.63
C GLY A 184 -6.89 -1.11 1.02
N ARG A 185 -6.87 -0.02 1.78
CA ARG A 185 -6.08 1.17 1.46
C ARG A 185 -4.62 0.88 1.76
N ARG A 186 -3.74 1.27 0.87
CA ARG A 186 -2.33 0.92 0.87
C ARG A 186 -1.50 2.13 1.21
N VAL A 187 -0.72 2.02 2.25
CA VAL A 187 0.05 3.14 2.82
C VAL A 187 1.47 2.68 3.15
N ILE A 188 2.43 3.52 2.85
CA ILE A 188 3.80 3.41 3.33
C ILE A 188 4.08 4.63 4.20
N VAL A 189 4.71 4.42 5.35
CA VAL A 189 5.30 5.48 6.16
C VAL A 189 6.78 5.21 6.31
N ILE A 190 7.59 6.12 5.79
CA ILE A 190 9.04 6.05 5.81
C ILE A 190 9.54 6.84 7.01
N ILE A 191 10.46 6.28 7.78
CA ILE A 191 11.20 6.95 8.86
C ILE A 191 12.66 6.90 8.46
N THR A 192 13.23 8.03 8.06
CA THR A 192 14.60 8.14 7.55
C THR A 192 15.23 9.47 7.94
N ASP A 193 16.54 9.58 7.90
CA ASP A 193 17.26 10.83 8.10
C ASP A 193 18.03 11.27 6.85
N GLY A 194 17.93 10.51 5.75
CA GLY A 194 18.84 10.69 4.66
C GLY A 194 18.32 10.50 3.27
N ASP A 195 19.28 10.73 2.39
CA ASP A 195 19.14 10.55 0.97
C ASP A 195 19.31 9.08 0.61
N ASP A 196 18.68 8.68 -0.46
CA ASP A 196 19.01 7.41 -1.10
C ASP A 196 20.47 7.43 -1.61
N THR A 197 21.23 6.41 -1.24
CA THR A 197 22.65 6.31 -1.62
C THR A 197 23.02 4.98 -2.28
N PHE A 198 22.10 4.01 -2.30
CA PHE A 198 22.42 2.65 -2.72
C PHE A 198 21.36 1.93 -3.54
N SER A 199 20.16 2.48 -3.68
CA SER A 199 19.11 1.83 -4.48
C SER A 199 19.55 1.59 -5.92
N ARG A 200 19.08 0.50 -6.49
CA ARG A 200 19.11 0.22 -7.93
C ARG A 200 17.97 0.96 -8.63
N ALA A 201 16.84 1.08 -7.95
CA ALA A 201 15.71 1.87 -8.40
C ALA A 201 16.02 3.35 -8.29
N GLU A 202 15.50 4.12 -9.24
CA GLU A 202 15.51 5.58 -9.16
C GLU A 202 14.25 6.09 -8.43
N LEU A 203 14.25 7.34 -7.99
CA LEU A 203 13.08 8.00 -7.42
C LEU A 203 11.84 7.81 -8.30
N ARG A 204 12.02 7.89 -9.61
CA ARG A 204 10.92 7.72 -10.56
C ARG A 204 10.32 6.32 -10.53
N ASP A 205 11.14 5.29 -10.39
CA ASP A 205 10.69 3.91 -10.30
C ASP A 205 9.89 3.67 -9.01
N ALA A 206 10.35 4.24 -7.89
CA ALA A 206 9.65 4.18 -6.61
C ALA A 206 8.27 4.88 -6.68
N ILE A 207 8.19 6.04 -7.34
CA ILE A 207 6.94 6.74 -7.58
C ILE A 207 6.01 5.92 -8.49
N ASP A 208 6.53 5.42 -9.61
CA ASP A 208 5.75 4.67 -10.59
C ASP A 208 5.16 3.37 -9.97
N ILE A 209 5.92 2.63 -9.17
CA ILE A 209 5.40 1.42 -8.51
C ILE A 209 4.38 1.75 -7.43
N ALA A 210 4.61 2.78 -6.62
CA ALA A 210 3.66 3.22 -5.61
C ALA A 210 2.33 3.65 -6.26
N GLN A 211 2.38 4.40 -7.36
CA GLN A 211 1.19 4.78 -8.11
C GLN A 211 0.46 3.59 -8.73
N ARG A 212 1.19 2.61 -9.30
CA ARG A 212 0.60 1.37 -9.88
C ARG A 212 -0.05 0.48 -8.85
N THR A 213 0.51 0.43 -7.65
CA THR A 213 -0.06 -0.32 -6.53
C THR A 213 -1.05 0.50 -5.71
N GLU A 214 -1.39 1.71 -6.14
CA GLU A 214 -2.29 2.65 -5.46
C GLU A 214 -1.86 2.92 -4.00
N THR A 215 -0.55 2.97 -3.78
CA THR A 215 0.06 3.19 -2.47
C THR A 215 0.29 4.66 -2.23
N THR A 216 -0.23 5.18 -1.11
CA THR A 216 0.09 6.52 -0.63
C THR A 216 1.35 6.46 0.23
N VAL A 217 2.32 7.32 -0.03
CA VAL A 217 3.58 7.37 0.73
C VAL A 217 3.60 8.62 1.60
N PHE A 218 3.82 8.42 2.89
CA PHE A 218 4.18 9.45 3.85
C PHE A 218 5.64 9.28 4.26
N ALA A 219 6.31 10.36 4.57
CA ALA A 219 7.67 10.30 5.08
C ALA A 219 7.83 11.16 6.33
N ILE A 220 8.65 10.69 7.25
CA ILE A 220 9.05 11.40 8.45
C ILE A 220 10.56 11.48 8.42
N SER A 221 11.07 12.67 8.14
CA SER A 221 12.50 12.96 8.21
C SER A 221 12.92 13.19 9.66
N THR A 222 13.87 12.39 10.13
CA THR A 222 14.47 12.51 11.46
C THR A 222 15.78 13.29 11.45
N LYS A 223 16.14 13.89 10.30
CA LYS A 223 17.40 14.60 10.08
C LYS A 223 17.60 15.77 11.05
N GLU A 224 16.54 16.53 11.26
CA GLU A 224 16.57 17.72 12.10
C GLU A 224 16.57 17.44 13.59
N ALA A 225 16.28 16.20 14.02
CA ALA A 225 16.40 15.81 15.43
C ALA A 225 17.81 16.05 16.00
N PHE A 226 18.80 16.19 15.13
CA PHE A 226 20.17 16.56 15.51
C PHE A 226 20.42 18.08 15.41
N LEU A 227 19.79 18.77 14.45
CA LEU A 227 19.99 20.21 14.20
C LEU A 227 19.26 21.10 15.21
N GLY A 228 18.14 20.65 15.76
CA GLY A 228 17.40 21.36 16.84
C GLY A 228 18.19 21.55 18.14
N SER A 229 19.38 20.93 18.23
CA SER A 229 20.35 21.16 19.32
C SER A 229 21.30 22.33 19.04
N VAL A 230 21.27 22.93 17.85
CA VAL A 230 22.15 24.04 17.48
C VAL A 230 21.41 25.37 17.76
N PRO A 231 21.88 26.20 18.70
CA PRO A 231 21.22 27.47 19.01
C PRO A 231 21.14 28.38 17.77
N GLY A 232 19.92 28.85 17.47
CA GLY A 232 19.66 29.78 16.36
C GLY A 232 19.27 29.15 15.02
N VAL A 233 19.13 27.83 14.95
CA VAL A 233 18.58 27.14 13.77
C VAL A 233 17.16 26.67 14.07
N GLU A 234 16.17 27.27 13.39
CA GLU A 234 14.78 26.78 13.47
C GLU A 234 14.65 25.49 12.68
N ALA A 235 14.05 24.45 13.31
CA ALA A 235 13.75 23.20 12.65
C ALA A 235 12.84 23.44 11.42
N GLY A 236 13.13 22.78 10.27
CA GLY A 236 12.32 22.91 9.05
C GLY A 236 12.76 23.95 8.04
N THR A 237 13.83 24.72 8.31
CA THR A 237 14.22 25.84 7.44
C THR A 237 15.19 25.49 6.32
N ILE A 238 15.96 24.41 6.42
CA ILE A 238 16.94 24.00 5.40
C ILE A 238 16.50 22.69 4.75
N LYS A 239 15.86 22.78 3.59
CA LYS A 239 15.55 21.61 2.75
C LYS A 239 16.70 21.33 1.79
N ASP A 240 17.41 20.25 2.04
CA ASP A 240 18.42 19.77 1.12
C ASP A 240 17.82 18.96 -0.06
N LYS A 241 18.69 18.30 -0.83
CA LYS A 241 18.30 17.53 -2.00
C LYS A 241 17.42 16.32 -1.63
N GLY A 242 17.73 15.60 -0.54
CA GLY A 242 16.98 14.46 -0.07
C GLY A 242 15.59 14.83 0.42
N ASP A 243 15.48 15.93 1.16
CA ASP A 243 14.18 16.44 1.62
C ASP A 243 13.26 16.79 0.45
N LYS A 244 13.82 17.33 -0.65
CA LYS A 244 13.06 17.59 -1.88
C LYS A 244 12.58 16.30 -2.54
N TYR A 245 13.42 15.26 -2.58
CA TYR A 245 13.06 13.98 -3.17
C TYR A 245 12.04 13.23 -2.32
N LEU A 246 12.17 13.27 -0.98
CA LEU A 246 11.14 12.74 -0.07
C LEU A 246 9.80 13.47 -0.27
N THR A 247 9.83 14.81 -0.36
CA THR A 247 8.65 15.61 -0.62
C THR A 247 8.00 15.19 -1.95
N GLN A 248 8.80 15.09 -3.02
CA GLN A 248 8.31 14.68 -4.33
C GLN A 248 7.68 13.28 -4.31
N LEU A 249 8.34 12.30 -3.68
CA LEU A 249 7.82 10.92 -3.54
C LEU A 249 6.45 10.92 -2.86
N CYS A 250 6.31 11.67 -1.76
CA CYS A 250 5.07 11.76 -1.02
C CYS A 250 3.97 12.46 -1.82
N GLU A 251 4.24 13.66 -2.34
CA GLU A 251 3.26 14.46 -3.08
C GLU A 251 2.75 13.74 -4.34
N GLU A 252 3.64 13.13 -5.14
CA GLU A 252 3.24 12.42 -6.36
C GLU A 252 2.45 11.14 -6.08
N THR A 253 2.48 10.62 -4.85
CA THR A 253 1.68 9.47 -4.40
C THR A 253 0.45 9.85 -3.59
N GLY A 254 0.25 11.16 -3.32
CA GLY A 254 -0.90 11.71 -2.60
C GLY A 254 -0.73 11.81 -1.10
N GLY A 255 0.48 11.62 -0.58
CA GLY A 255 0.83 11.80 0.82
C GLY A 255 1.59 13.09 1.11
N GLU A 256 2.34 13.10 2.21
CA GLU A 256 3.06 14.27 2.71
C GLU A 256 4.35 13.88 3.42
N ALA A 257 5.38 14.72 3.31
CA ALA A 257 6.62 14.57 4.05
C ALA A 257 6.66 15.54 5.24
N PHE A 258 6.99 15.00 6.41
CA PHE A 258 7.11 15.74 7.66
C PHE A 258 8.58 15.82 8.08
N PHE A 259 9.03 17.02 8.41
CA PHE A 259 10.38 17.28 8.85
C PHE A 259 10.35 17.58 10.35
N THR A 260 10.88 16.64 11.15
CA THR A 260 10.70 16.65 12.61
C THR A 260 12.02 16.78 13.33
N GLY A 261 12.18 17.86 14.09
CA GLY A 261 13.41 18.12 14.88
C GLY A 261 13.37 17.58 16.30
N ASP A 262 12.18 17.25 16.82
CA ASP A 262 11.98 16.78 18.20
C ASP A 262 10.78 15.83 18.33
N MET A 263 10.63 15.25 19.54
CA MET A 263 9.55 14.30 19.84
C MET A 263 8.14 14.94 19.71
N LEU A 264 7.98 16.21 20.03
CA LEU A 264 6.69 16.87 19.93
C LEU A 264 6.27 17.08 18.48
N ALA A 265 7.21 17.48 17.62
CA ALA A 265 6.98 17.59 16.18
C ALA A 265 6.67 16.22 15.56
N LEU A 266 7.35 15.17 16.02
CA LEU A 266 7.12 13.79 15.63
C LEU A 266 5.71 13.31 16.01
N GLU A 267 5.27 13.53 17.24
CA GLU A 267 3.92 13.19 17.70
C GLU A 267 2.84 13.94 16.90
N LYS A 268 3.07 15.22 16.59
CA LYS A 268 2.17 16.00 15.72
C LYS A 268 2.08 15.40 14.32
N ALA A 269 3.21 14.99 13.74
CA ALA A 269 3.24 14.33 12.42
C ALA A 269 2.44 13.01 12.43
N PHE A 270 2.63 12.17 13.44
CA PHE A 270 1.86 10.92 13.58
C PHE A 270 0.37 11.16 13.71
N LYS A 271 0.00 12.13 14.56
CA LYS A 271 -1.39 12.51 14.72
C LYS A 271 -1.98 13.01 13.41
N ALA A 272 -1.27 13.87 12.69
CA ALA A 272 -1.70 14.38 11.39
C ALA A 272 -1.92 13.25 10.37
N ILE A 273 -0.96 12.33 10.21
CA ILE A 273 -1.09 11.17 9.32
C ILE A 273 -2.28 10.29 9.74
N SER A 274 -2.43 10.00 11.04
CA SER A 274 -3.52 9.17 11.55
C SER A 274 -4.89 9.81 11.32
N GLU A 275 -5.04 11.09 11.59
CA GLU A 275 -6.27 11.83 11.36
C GLU A 275 -6.61 11.93 9.88
N GLU A 276 -5.61 12.16 9.03
CA GLU A 276 -5.77 12.15 7.60
C GLU A 276 -6.25 10.78 7.09
N LEU A 277 -5.58 9.70 7.48
CA LEU A 277 -5.99 8.35 7.09
C LEU A 277 -7.40 8.00 7.56
N LYS A 278 -7.90 8.59 8.63
CA LYS A 278 -9.28 8.39 9.11
C LYS A 278 -10.30 9.19 8.30
N SER A 279 -9.97 10.42 7.94
CA SER A 279 -10.90 11.38 7.30
C SER A 279 -10.83 11.42 5.77
N GLN A 280 -9.84 10.75 5.18
CA GLN A 280 -9.60 10.73 3.75
C GLN A 280 -10.79 10.14 2.98
N TYR A 281 -11.18 10.77 1.88
CA TYR A 281 -12.13 10.21 0.92
C TYR A 281 -11.41 9.28 -0.04
N ILE A 282 -12.09 8.22 -0.47
CA ILE A 282 -11.60 7.36 -1.55
C ILE A 282 -12.53 7.52 -2.75
N ILE A 283 -12.01 8.03 -3.83
CA ILE A 283 -12.72 8.20 -5.08
C ILE A 283 -12.13 7.25 -6.11
N THR A 284 -12.96 6.41 -6.72
CA THR A 284 -12.52 5.55 -7.82
C THR A 284 -13.27 5.94 -9.08
N TYR A 285 -12.56 5.97 -10.19
CA TYR A 285 -13.16 6.21 -11.50
C TYR A 285 -12.57 5.25 -12.53
N ARG A 286 -13.33 5.00 -13.59
CA ARG A 286 -12.86 4.30 -14.77
C ARG A 286 -12.43 5.31 -15.80
N PRO A 287 -11.13 5.33 -16.22
CA PRO A 287 -10.67 6.26 -17.23
C PRO A 287 -11.47 6.13 -18.53
N ALA A 288 -11.93 7.27 -19.07
CA ALA A 288 -12.52 7.31 -20.40
C ALA A 288 -11.47 6.98 -21.48
N ASN A 289 -10.21 7.35 -21.23
CA ASN A 289 -9.09 6.97 -22.07
C ASN A 289 -8.49 5.63 -21.59
N GLN A 290 -8.90 4.55 -22.24
CA GLN A 290 -8.44 3.18 -21.94
C GLN A 290 -7.19 2.75 -22.72
N ASN A 291 -6.44 3.67 -23.31
CA ASN A 291 -5.20 3.35 -24.00
C ASN A 291 -4.09 2.98 -22.99
N TYR A 292 -3.63 1.74 -23.07
CA TYR A 292 -2.50 1.22 -22.28
C TYR A 292 -1.16 1.55 -22.95
N ASP A 293 -0.88 2.86 -23.09
CA ASP A 293 0.24 3.38 -23.89
C ASP A 293 1.50 3.73 -23.06
N GLY A 294 1.43 3.56 -21.76
CA GLY A 294 2.53 3.90 -20.84
C GLY A 294 2.73 5.41 -20.64
N LYS A 295 1.83 6.26 -21.15
CA LYS A 295 1.92 7.71 -20.97
C LYS A 295 1.40 8.13 -19.61
N THR A 296 1.91 9.27 -19.13
CA THR A 296 1.41 9.90 -17.91
C THR A 296 0.08 10.58 -18.17
N ARG A 297 -0.90 10.33 -17.31
CA ARG A 297 -2.21 10.98 -17.27
C ARG A 297 -2.23 11.97 -16.12
N LYS A 298 -2.63 13.20 -16.37
CA LYS A 298 -2.78 14.23 -15.35
C LYS A 298 -4.14 14.11 -14.66
N ILE A 299 -4.15 14.17 -13.34
CA ILE A 299 -5.37 14.11 -12.53
C ILE A 299 -5.60 15.44 -11.85
N GLN A 300 -6.84 15.89 -11.85
CA GLN A 300 -7.32 16.99 -11.01
C GLN A 300 -8.62 16.58 -10.33
N VAL A 301 -8.69 16.82 -9.04
CA VAL A 301 -9.94 16.73 -8.29
C VAL A 301 -10.34 18.14 -7.86
N LYS A 302 -11.59 18.51 -8.10
CA LYS A 302 -12.16 19.82 -7.77
C LYS A 302 -13.44 19.64 -6.99
N LEU A 303 -13.84 20.65 -6.23
CA LEU A 303 -15.18 20.73 -5.65
C LEU A 303 -16.14 21.36 -6.67
N THR A 304 -17.38 20.85 -6.73
CA THR A 304 -18.44 21.35 -7.61
C THR A 304 -18.92 22.72 -7.16
N ASP A 305 -19.00 22.93 -5.84
CA ASP A 305 -19.43 24.18 -5.22
C ASP A 305 -18.27 25.17 -5.21
N LYS A 306 -18.46 26.33 -5.81
CA LYS A 306 -17.45 27.38 -5.92
C LYS A 306 -17.05 27.96 -4.56
N GLU A 307 -17.99 28.15 -3.63
CA GLU A 307 -17.70 28.69 -2.30
C GLU A 307 -16.86 27.71 -1.48
N LYS A 308 -17.13 26.40 -1.61
CA LYS A 308 -16.31 25.34 -1.01
C LYS A 308 -14.93 25.30 -1.65
N ALA A 309 -14.83 25.42 -2.98
CA ALA A 309 -13.57 25.41 -3.72
C ALA A 309 -12.65 26.57 -3.31
N ASP A 310 -13.22 27.74 -3.00
CA ASP A 310 -12.45 28.91 -2.52
C ASP A 310 -11.98 28.77 -1.06
N LYS A 311 -12.67 27.94 -0.27
CA LYS A 311 -12.37 27.75 1.15
C LYS A 311 -11.49 26.55 1.47
N TYR A 312 -11.53 25.53 0.61
CA TYR A 312 -10.91 24.23 0.90
C TYR A 312 -9.80 23.91 -0.11
N LYS A 313 -8.76 23.27 0.37
CA LYS A 313 -7.68 22.72 -0.46
C LYS A 313 -7.88 21.22 -0.61
N ILE A 314 -7.58 20.70 -1.78
CA ILE A 314 -7.61 19.28 -2.07
C ILE A 314 -6.18 18.78 -2.29
N ARG A 315 -5.83 17.68 -1.63
CA ARG A 315 -4.61 16.93 -1.86
C ARG A 315 -4.95 15.51 -2.31
N THR A 316 -4.34 15.09 -3.41
CA THR A 316 -4.37 13.74 -3.98
C THR A 316 -3.20 13.59 -4.93
N LYS A 317 -2.93 12.40 -5.42
CA LYS A 317 -1.95 12.24 -6.51
C LYS A 317 -2.39 13.04 -7.73
N ASN A 318 -1.45 13.71 -8.37
CA ASN A 318 -1.71 14.61 -9.50
C ASN A 318 -1.56 13.94 -10.87
N SER A 319 -1.08 12.70 -10.90
CA SER A 319 -0.89 11.93 -12.13
C SER A 319 -0.74 10.44 -11.84
N TYR A 320 -0.81 9.63 -12.89
CA TYR A 320 -0.35 8.24 -12.89
C TYR A 320 0.14 7.89 -14.29
N ARG A 321 0.94 6.83 -14.40
CA ARG A 321 1.36 6.28 -15.68
C ARG A 321 0.41 5.17 -16.09
N ALA A 322 -0.26 5.30 -17.26
CA ALA A 322 -1.08 4.26 -17.83
C ALA A 322 -0.28 2.97 -17.98
N ILE A 323 -0.89 1.82 -17.64
CA ILE A 323 -0.21 0.53 -17.77
C ILE A 323 0.15 0.34 -19.23
N ARG A 324 1.40 -0.02 -19.52
CA ARG A 324 1.79 -0.43 -20.86
C ARG A 324 1.35 -1.87 -21.06
N ASP A 325 0.57 -2.14 -22.08
CA ASP A 325 0.25 -3.51 -22.46
C ASP A 325 1.54 -4.19 -22.94
N SER A 326 2.09 -5.06 -22.11
CA SER A 326 3.31 -5.81 -22.43
C SER A 326 3.02 -7.07 -23.27
N LEU A 327 1.77 -7.22 -23.73
CA LEU A 327 1.30 -8.34 -24.54
C LEU A 327 1.09 -7.89 -26.00
N LYS A 328 2.16 -7.39 -26.62
CA LYS A 328 2.31 -7.37 -28.08
C LYS A 328 3.67 -7.90 -28.45
#